data_f281075e5d49ac1267d3212d20a0d570
#
_entry.id   f281075e5d49ac1267d3212d20a0d570
#
_cell.length_a   1.000
_cell.length_b   1.000
_cell.length_c   1.000
_cell.angle_alpha   90.00
_cell.angle_beta   90.00
_cell.angle_gamma   90.00
#
_symmetry.space_group_name_H-M   'P 1'
#
loop_
_entity.id
_entity.type
_entity.pdbx_description
1 polymer ?
#
loop_
_entity_poly.entity_id
_entity_poly.type
_entity_poly.pdbx_seq_one_letter_code
_entity_poly.pdbx_strand_id
1 'polypeptide(L)'
;SDFILPAGGNLLPALGCALCATEEKAVSLSTLENLISRSTNITTKNSLPPLFDSETDYDNWKKEKAHYNWPSAPLVQGIQEAVLGIDSGSTTTKIVVTTPDGAILFSHYAPNLGNPIEAVRKGLTELKTQCDKNGTVLNITGSCSTGYGEELIKAAFGLDGSMIETMAHYRAARQMAPDVSFILDIGGQDMKAIFVKQGAITRMELNEACSSGCGSFIETFARTLKYNVSDFARFACMALHPCDLGTRCTVFMNSKIKQVLREGATVVDIAAGLSYSVVKNCLYKVLKLKDDKELEGTIVVQGGTMHNDAIVRAFELETGKTCLLYTSPSPRD
;
A
#
# COMPACT_ATOMS: atom_id res chain seq x y z
N SER A 1 23.43 -10.74 36.12
CA SER A 1 22.23 -9.91 36.10
C SER A 1 21.05 -10.81 36.43
N ASP A 2 20.40 -10.53 37.54
CA ASP A 2 19.27 -11.33 38.04
C ASP A 2 18.00 -10.87 37.32
N PHE A 3 17.26 -11.84 36.77
CA PHE A 3 15.94 -11.58 36.24
C PHE A 3 14.93 -11.57 37.41
N ILE A 4 14.22 -10.45 37.55
CA ILE A 4 13.17 -10.34 38.58
C ILE A 4 11.83 -10.62 37.91
N LEU A 5 11.15 -11.66 38.37
CA LEU A 5 9.76 -11.96 37.97
C LEU A 5 8.82 -11.53 39.11
N PRO A 6 8.24 -10.31 39.07
CA PRO A 6 7.41 -9.84 40.16
C PRO A 6 6.07 -10.60 40.22
N ALA A 7 5.59 -10.85 41.42
CA ALA A 7 4.22 -11.29 41.63
C ALA A 7 3.26 -10.24 41.03
N GLY A 8 2.32 -10.65 40.18
CA GLY A 8 1.43 -9.72 39.50
C GLY A 8 2.04 -9.03 38.26
N GLY A 9 3.09 -9.59 37.66
CA GLY A 9 3.75 -9.02 36.48
C GLY A 9 2.81 -8.74 35.30
N ASN A 10 1.69 -9.46 35.19
CA ASN A 10 0.63 -9.22 34.23
C ASN A 10 -0.14 -7.91 34.44
N LEU A 11 -0.03 -7.29 35.62
CA LEU A 11 -0.67 -6.02 35.95
C LEU A 11 0.24 -4.79 35.77
N LEU A 12 1.53 -5.01 35.48
CA LEU A 12 2.51 -3.92 35.37
C LEU A 12 2.12 -2.81 34.39
N PRO A 13 1.55 -3.09 33.19
CA PRO A 13 1.09 -2.02 32.30
C PRO A 13 -0.02 -1.15 32.90
N ALA A 14 -0.98 -1.78 33.57
CA ALA A 14 -2.08 -1.06 34.24
C ALA A 14 -1.57 -0.26 35.45
N LEU A 15 -0.63 -0.82 36.22
CA LEU A 15 0.02 -0.13 37.33
C LEU A 15 0.81 1.08 36.81
N GLY A 16 1.55 0.95 35.72
CA GLY A 16 2.25 2.06 35.09
C GLY A 16 1.30 3.19 34.67
N CYS A 17 0.15 2.85 34.07
CA CYS A 17 -0.88 3.85 33.76
C CYS A 17 -1.42 4.53 35.01
N ALA A 18 -1.68 3.78 36.09
CA ALA A 18 -2.17 4.35 37.35
C ALA A 18 -1.16 5.31 37.99
N LEU A 19 0.13 4.97 37.94
CA LEU A 19 1.20 5.84 38.45
C LEU A 19 1.39 7.14 37.64
N CYS A 20 0.99 7.11 36.36
CA CYS A 20 1.01 8.30 35.49
C CYS A 20 -0.27 9.13 35.59
N ALA A 21 -1.31 8.67 36.32
CA ALA A 21 -2.55 9.42 36.47
C ALA A 21 -2.32 10.66 37.35
N THR A 22 -2.80 11.81 36.89
CA THR A 22 -2.72 13.07 37.61
C THR A 22 -4.04 13.38 38.32
N GLU A 23 -3.98 14.02 39.49
CA GLU A 23 -5.17 14.35 40.31
C GLU A 23 -6.15 15.29 39.58
N GLU A 24 -5.68 16.08 38.61
CA GLU A 24 -6.50 17.06 37.87
C GLU A 24 -7.66 16.42 37.08
N LYS A 25 -7.63 15.10 36.85
CA LYS A 25 -8.66 14.36 36.15
C LYS A 25 -9.33 13.26 36.98
N ALA A 26 -9.32 13.44 38.30
CA ALA A 26 -9.99 12.50 39.21
C ALA A 26 -11.49 12.41 38.93
N VAL A 27 -12.00 11.18 38.79
CA VAL A 27 -13.42 10.90 38.54
C VAL A 27 -13.97 10.19 39.75
N SER A 28 -15.16 10.58 40.23
CA SER A 28 -15.80 9.91 41.37
C SER A 28 -16.30 8.52 40.97
N LEU A 29 -16.42 7.59 41.91
CA LEU A 29 -16.98 6.25 41.69
C LEU A 29 -18.40 6.33 41.11
N SER A 30 -19.24 7.27 41.58
CA SER A 30 -20.59 7.47 41.03
C SER A 30 -20.58 7.92 39.57
N THR A 31 -19.56 8.69 39.15
CA THR A 31 -19.36 9.07 37.76
C THR A 31 -18.93 7.86 36.92
N LEU A 32 -18.06 6.98 37.44
CA LEU A 32 -17.67 5.74 36.77
C LEU A 32 -18.85 4.78 36.62
N GLU A 33 -19.71 4.61 37.63
CA GLU A 33 -20.92 3.82 37.55
C GLU A 33 -21.88 4.34 36.47
N ASN A 34 -22.06 5.66 36.38
CA ASN A 34 -22.84 6.28 35.31
C ASN A 34 -22.24 6.09 33.93
N LEU A 35 -20.91 6.15 33.79
CA LEU A 35 -20.21 5.88 32.53
C LEU A 35 -20.34 4.43 32.10
N ILE A 36 -20.24 3.47 33.03
CA ILE A 36 -20.45 2.04 32.78
C ILE A 36 -21.89 1.80 32.30
N SER A 37 -22.88 2.37 32.98
CA SER A 37 -24.28 2.23 32.60
C SER A 37 -24.63 2.83 31.24
N ARG A 38 -23.92 3.90 30.84
CA ARG A 38 -24.05 4.50 29.50
C ARG A 38 -23.31 3.69 28.42
N SER A 39 -22.20 3.02 28.76
CA SER A 39 -21.41 2.24 27.82
C SER A 39 -22.11 0.97 27.33
N THR A 40 -23.10 0.45 28.08
CA THR A 40 -23.91 -0.69 27.63
C THR A 40 -24.89 -0.37 26.50
N ASN A 41 -25.10 0.91 26.20
CA ASN A 41 -25.97 1.39 25.12
C ASN A 41 -25.20 2.04 23.97
N ILE A 42 -23.91 1.72 23.81
CA ILE A 42 -23.13 2.21 22.65
C ILE A 42 -23.48 1.36 21.42
N THR A 43 -24.64 1.63 20.84
CA THR A 43 -24.88 1.37 19.44
C THR A 43 -23.92 2.26 18.63
N THR A 44 -23.07 1.65 17.82
CA THR A 44 -22.30 2.16 16.66
C THR A 44 -22.28 3.70 16.43
N LYS A 45 -21.92 4.49 17.46
CA LYS A 45 -21.83 5.94 17.34
C LYS A 45 -20.52 6.45 16.77
N ASN A 46 -19.53 5.58 16.51
CA ASN A 46 -18.26 5.96 15.91
C ASN A 46 -18.15 5.33 14.51
N SER A 47 -18.95 5.86 13.56
CA SER A 47 -18.67 5.63 12.16
C SER A 47 -17.68 6.70 11.66
N LEU A 48 -16.74 6.27 10.85
CA LEU A 48 -15.89 7.17 10.07
C LEU A 48 -16.71 7.77 8.91
N PRO A 49 -16.26 8.87 8.30
CA PRO A 49 -16.88 9.36 7.08
C PRO A 49 -16.89 8.29 5.99
N PRO A 50 -17.91 8.26 5.12
CA PRO A 50 -17.87 7.42 3.94
C PRO A 50 -16.67 7.78 3.07
N LEU A 51 -16.12 6.80 2.34
CA LEU A 51 -15.03 7.06 1.41
C LEU A 51 -15.48 7.91 0.23
N PHE A 52 -16.72 7.69 -0.21
CA PHE A 52 -17.40 8.45 -1.25
C PHE A 52 -18.84 8.73 -0.84
N ASP A 53 -19.31 9.93 -1.12
CA ASP A 53 -20.67 10.34 -0.77
C ASP A 53 -21.74 9.73 -1.68
N SER A 54 -21.36 9.33 -2.90
CA SER A 54 -22.21 8.71 -3.90
C SER A 54 -21.39 7.96 -4.96
N GLU A 55 -22.08 7.13 -5.76
CA GLU A 55 -21.48 6.46 -6.92
C GLU A 55 -20.92 7.49 -7.93
N THR A 56 -21.63 8.61 -8.13
CA THR A 56 -21.18 9.70 -9.01
C THR A 56 -19.87 10.34 -8.47
N ASP A 57 -19.73 10.50 -7.17
CA ASP A 57 -18.51 11.01 -6.54
C ASP A 57 -17.35 10.06 -6.78
N TYR A 58 -17.55 8.76 -6.57
CA TYR A 58 -16.58 7.73 -6.89
C TYR A 58 -16.14 7.74 -8.36
N ASP A 59 -17.09 7.79 -9.28
CA ASP A 59 -16.80 7.82 -10.72
C ASP A 59 -16.01 9.07 -11.14
N ASN A 60 -16.31 10.22 -10.56
CA ASN A 60 -15.58 11.46 -10.83
C ASN A 60 -14.15 11.38 -10.30
N TRP A 61 -13.98 10.90 -9.06
CA TRP A 61 -12.68 10.68 -8.48
C TRP A 61 -11.84 9.69 -9.31
N LYS A 62 -12.45 8.61 -9.78
CA LYS A 62 -11.78 7.60 -10.63
C LYS A 62 -11.33 8.18 -11.96
N LYS A 63 -12.14 9.02 -12.60
CA LYS A 63 -11.77 9.75 -13.82
C LYS A 63 -10.60 10.70 -13.58
N GLU A 64 -10.59 11.40 -12.46
CA GLU A 64 -9.46 12.26 -12.08
C GLU A 64 -8.18 11.45 -11.92
N LYS A 65 -8.22 10.31 -11.24
CA LYS A 65 -7.05 9.44 -11.06
C LYS A 65 -6.55 8.82 -12.37
N ALA A 66 -7.42 8.56 -13.34
CA ALA A 66 -7.04 8.02 -14.64
C ALA A 66 -6.12 8.94 -15.47
N HIS A 67 -6.04 10.23 -15.16
CA HIS A 67 -5.11 11.16 -15.82
C HIS A 67 -3.63 10.87 -15.53
N TYR A 68 -3.33 10.09 -14.51
CA TYR A 68 -1.97 9.75 -14.08
C TYR A 68 -1.47 8.40 -14.63
N ASN A 69 -2.09 7.88 -15.69
CA ASN A 69 -1.63 6.68 -16.35
C ASN A 69 -0.28 6.91 -17.04
N TRP A 70 0.61 5.92 -16.92
CA TRP A 70 1.89 5.96 -17.60
C TRP A 70 1.70 5.89 -19.12
N PRO A 71 2.43 6.69 -19.91
CA PRO A 71 2.30 6.64 -21.36
C PRO A 71 2.69 5.26 -21.91
N SER A 72 1.96 4.79 -22.89
CA SER A 72 2.24 3.54 -23.61
C SER A 72 2.40 3.81 -25.10
N ALA A 73 3.20 2.97 -25.76
CA ALA A 73 3.40 3.00 -27.19
C ALA A 73 3.33 1.57 -27.76
N PRO A 74 2.91 1.38 -29.02
CA PRO A 74 2.86 0.06 -29.63
C PRO A 74 4.25 -0.43 -30.03
N LEU A 75 4.39 -1.76 -30.11
CA LEU A 75 5.47 -2.40 -30.84
C LEU A 75 5.23 -2.19 -32.34
N VAL A 76 6.20 -1.59 -33.03
CA VAL A 76 6.11 -1.29 -34.47
C VAL A 76 7.00 -2.20 -35.29
N GLN A 77 6.62 -2.42 -36.56
CA GLN A 77 7.42 -3.22 -37.47
C GLN A 77 8.78 -2.57 -37.74
N GLY A 78 9.84 -3.38 -37.79
CA GLY A 78 11.21 -2.92 -38.00
C GLY A 78 12.01 -2.77 -36.70
N ILE A 79 13.11 -2.01 -36.77
CA ILE A 79 14.00 -1.80 -35.63
C ILE A 79 13.41 -0.73 -34.72
N GLN A 80 13.28 -1.03 -33.43
CA GLN A 80 12.78 -0.10 -32.42
C GLN A 80 13.73 -0.07 -31.21
N GLU A 81 14.23 1.11 -30.86
CA GLU A 81 15.05 1.28 -29.66
C GLU A 81 14.21 1.13 -28.39
N ALA A 82 14.79 0.45 -27.40
CA ALA A 82 14.09 0.17 -26.15
C ALA A 82 15.06 0.08 -24.97
N VAL A 83 14.48 0.22 -23.76
CA VAL A 83 15.17 0.04 -22.47
C VAL A 83 14.43 -1.03 -21.68
N LEU A 84 15.19 -1.95 -21.06
CA LEU A 84 14.64 -3.07 -20.30
C LEU A 84 14.81 -2.84 -18.81
N GLY A 85 13.73 -2.90 -18.05
CA GLY A 85 13.71 -2.90 -16.60
C GLY A 85 13.15 -4.23 -16.05
N ILE A 86 13.79 -4.80 -15.04
CA ILE A 86 13.33 -6.03 -14.37
C ILE A 86 13.31 -5.80 -12.86
N ASP A 87 12.14 -5.91 -12.25
CA ASP A 87 11.98 -5.96 -10.80
C ASP A 87 11.74 -7.41 -10.38
N SER A 88 12.73 -7.99 -9.70
CA SER A 88 12.67 -9.35 -9.16
C SER A 88 12.53 -9.30 -7.64
N GLY A 89 11.30 -9.20 -7.18
CA GLY A 89 10.96 -9.22 -5.76
C GLY A 89 11.03 -10.63 -5.14
N SER A 90 10.69 -10.74 -3.87
CA SER A 90 10.69 -12.03 -3.14
C SER A 90 9.61 -13.00 -3.66
N THR A 91 8.45 -12.49 -4.09
CA THR A 91 7.29 -13.30 -4.49
C THR A 91 6.91 -13.15 -5.95
N THR A 92 7.23 -12.02 -6.56
CA THR A 92 6.80 -11.66 -7.92
C THR A 92 7.93 -11.07 -8.75
N THR A 93 7.86 -11.27 -10.07
CA THR A 93 8.72 -10.62 -11.06
C THR A 93 7.88 -9.70 -11.94
N LYS A 94 8.40 -8.50 -12.21
CA LYS A 94 7.83 -7.56 -13.17
C LYS A 94 8.90 -7.26 -14.22
N ILE A 95 8.50 -7.18 -15.47
CA ILE A 95 9.35 -6.80 -16.58
C ILE A 95 8.68 -5.66 -17.32
N VAL A 96 9.41 -4.59 -17.57
CA VAL A 96 8.93 -3.46 -18.33
C VAL A 96 9.93 -3.17 -19.43
N VAL A 97 9.44 -3.01 -20.65
CA VAL A 97 10.22 -2.50 -21.78
C VAL A 97 9.63 -1.16 -22.19
N THR A 98 10.46 -0.15 -22.26
CA THR A 98 10.04 1.21 -22.61
C THR A 98 10.77 1.71 -23.84
N THR A 99 10.21 2.73 -24.49
CA THR A 99 10.97 3.59 -25.40
C THR A 99 12.03 4.38 -24.61
N PRO A 100 13.06 4.94 -25.24
CA PRO A 100 14.07 5.77 -24.54
C PRO A 100 13.50 6.98 -23.81
N ASP A 101 12.36 7.53 -24.26
CA ASP A 101 11.61 8.62 -23.63
C ASP A 101 10.64 8.13 -22.52
N GLY A 102 10.55 6.81 -22.31
CA GLY A 102 9.87 6.21 -21.17
C GLY A 102 8.45 5.69 -21.41
N ALA A 103 7.91 5.71 -22.64
CA ALA A 103 6.62 5.10 -22.93
C ALA A 103 6.69 3.57 -22.87
N ILE A 104 5.72 2.91 -22.24
CA ILE A 104 5.71 1.44 -22.10
C ILE A 104 5.38 0.78 -23.43
N LEU A 105 6.27 -0.08 -23.88
CA LEU A 105 6.10 -0.95 -25.05
C LEU A 105 5.57 -2.35 -24.67
N PHE A 106 6.00 -2.83 -23.50
CA PHE A 106 5.65 -4.15 -22.99
C PHE A 106 5.72 -4.15 -21.47
N SER A 107 4.82 -4.86 -20.86
CA SER A 107 4.87 -5.14 -19.41
C SER A 107 4.48 -6.60 -19.14
N HIS A 108 5.13 -7.19 -18.13
CA HIS A 108 4.84 -8.56 -17.68
C HIS A 108 4.87 -8.59 -16.18
N TYR A 109 3.92 -9.31 -15.57
CA TYR A 109 3.84 -9.54 -14.14
C TYR A 109 3.55 -11.02 -13.89
N ALA A 110 4.38 -11.67 -13.09
CA ALA A 110 4.20 -13.07 -12.74
C ALA A 110 4.68 -13.39 -11.31
N PRO A 111 4.08 -14.38 -10.63
CA PRO A 111 4.63 -14.91 -9.40
C PRO A 111 5.92 -15.70 -9.69
N ASN A 112 6.90 -15.59 -8.79
CA ASN A 112 8.19 -16.28 -8.94
C ASN A 112 8.11 -17.79 -8.69
N LEU A 113 7.14 -18.24 -7.88
CA LEU A 113 6.99 -19.64 -7.48
C LEU A 113 8.31 -20.29 -6.99
N GLY A 114 9.15 -19.51 -6.33
CA GLY A 114 10.46 -19.93 -5.83
C GLY A 114 11.60 -19.94 -6.88
N ASN A 115 11.33 -19.57 -8.14
CA ASN A 115 12.32 -19.53 -9.22
C ASN A 115 12.22 -18.23 -10.03
N PRO A 116 12.88 -17.15 -9.57
CA PRO A 116 12.82 -15.85 -10.24
C PRO A 116 13.45 -15.87 -11.64
N ILE A 117 14.50 -16.65 -11.88
CA ILE A 117 15.13 -16.77 -13.20
C ILE A 117 14.12 -17.32 -14.21
N GLU A 118 13.37 -18.34 -13.84
CA GLU A 118 12.35 -18.93 -14.73
C GLU A 118 11.19 -17.95 -14.98
N ALA A 119 10.80 -17.16 -13.98
CA ALA A 119 9.78 -16.13 -14.15
C ALA A 119 10.24 -15.06 -15.17
N VAL A 120 11.47 -14.59 -15.06
CA VAL A 120 12.07 -13.64 -16.03
C VAL A 120 12.15 -14.27 -17.42
N ARG A 121 12.63 -15.52 -17.52
CA ARG A 121 12.74 -16.23 -18.82
C ARG A 121 11.37 -16.32 -19.53
N LYS A 122 10.31 -16.62 -18.80
CA LYS A 122 8.94 -16.67 -19.35
C LYS A 122 8.50 -15.31 -19.85
N GLY A 123 8.68 -14.25 -19.09
CA GLY A 123 8.31 -12.91 -19.50
C GLY A 123 9.08 -12.42 -20.72
N LEU A 124 10.39 -12.69 -20.79
CA LEU A 124 11.19 -12.37 -21.99
C LEU A 124 10.80 -13.21 -23.21
N THR A 125 10.37 -14.46 -23.01
CA THR A 125 9.83 -15.31 -24.09
C THR A 125 8.50 -14.75 -24.61
N GLU A 126 7.65 -14.25 -23.73
CA GLU A 126 6.41 -13.57 -24.11
C GLU A 126 6.69 -12.31 -24.92
N LEU A 127 7.62 -11.46 -24.46
CA LEU A 127 8.08 -10.30 -25.20
C LEU A 127 8.53 -10.66 -26.61
N LYS A 128 9.42 -11.68 -26.71
CA LYS A 128 9.89 -12.16 -28.01
C LYS A 128 8.74 -12.59 -28.92
N THR A 129 7.77 -13.33 -28.37
CA THR A 129 6.60 -13.78 -29.14
C THR A 129 5.79 -12.60 -29.68
N GLN A 130 5.61 -11.55 -28.86
CA GLN A 130 4.91 -10.34 -29.30
C GLN A 130 5.71 -9.57 -30.37
N CYS A 131 7.02 -9.47 -30.21
CA CYS A 131 7.89 -8.85 -31.22
C CYS A 131 7.84 -9.61 -32.56
N ASP A 132 7.92 -10.96 -32.53
CA ASP A 132 7.86 -11.79 -33.71
C ASP A 132 6.51 -11.62 -34.47
N LYS A 133 5.39 -11.52 -33.71
CA LYS A 133 4.05 -11.26 -34.30
C LYS A 133 3.94 -9.90 -34.99
N ASN A 134 4.59 -8.89 -34.46
CA ASN A 134 4.53 -7.53 -35.00
C ASN A 134 5.65 -7.25 -36.02
N GLY A 135 6.57 -8.17 -36.22
CA GLY A 135 7.75 -7.95 -37.04
C GLY A 135 8.70 -6.92 -36.47
N THR A 136 8.72 -6.78 -35.11
CA THR A 136 9.55 -5.85 -34.40
C THR A 136 10.90 -6.48 -34.06
N VAL A 137 11.98 -5.73 -34.26
CA VAL A 137 13.32 -6.05 -33.74
C VAL A 137 13.69 -5.01 -32.69
N LEU A 138 13.65 -5.40 -31.42
CA LEU A 138 14.06 -4.49 -30.36
C LEU A 138 15.57 -4.35 -30.30
N ASN A 139 16.06 -3.13 -30.34
CA ASN A 139 17.43 -2.75 -30.03
C ASN A 139 17.45 -2.26 -28.57
N ILE A 140 17.83 -3.14 -27.65
CA ILE A 140 17.90 -2.81 -26.21
C ILE A 140 19.17 -1.95 -25.99
N THR A 141 18.98 -0.65 -25.74
CA THR A 141 20.05 0.32 -25.54
C THR A 141 20.47 0.45 -24.07
N GLY A 142 19.74 -0.16 -23.16
CA GLY A 142 20.08 -0.20 -21.73
C GLY A 142 19.19 -1.19 -21.00
N SER A 143 19.73 -1.79 -19.95
CA SER A 143 19.04 -2.80 -19.14
C SER A 143 19.44 -2.70 -17.68
N CYS A 144 18.44 -2.82 -16.77
CA CYS A 144 18.67 -2.73 -15.33
C CYS A 144 17.75 -3.66 -14.56
N SER A 145 18.25 -4.23 -13.48
CA SER A 145 17.48 -5.01 -12.51
C SER A 145 17.34 -4.28 -11.18
N THR A 146 16.27 -4.62 -10.45
CA THR A 146 16.02 -4.17 -9.08
C THR A 146 15.30 -5.25 -8.28
N GLY A 147 15.09 -5.01 -6.98
CA GLY A 147 14.41 -5.92 -6.07
C GLY A 147 15.37 -6.93 -5.43
N TYR A 148 14.81 -7.85 -4.66
CA TYR A 148 15.58 -8.83 -3.86
C TYR A 148 16.55 -9.69 -4.70
N GLY A 149 16.18 -9.96 -5.96
CA GLY A 149 16.95 -10.78 -6.89
C GLY A 149 17.83 -9.98 -7.87
N GLU A 150 18.06 -8.69 -7.64
CA GLU A 150 18.68 -7.78 -8.60
C GLU A 150 20.00 -8.28 -9.16
N GLU A 151 20.95 -8.67 -8.30
CA GLU A 151 22.27 -9.15 -8.73
C GLU A 151 22.21 -10.53 -9.41
N LEU A 152 21.32 -11.40 -8.93
CA LEU A 152 21.09 -12.71 -9.54
C LEU A 152 20.57 -12.57 -10.98
N ILE A 153 19.58 -11.71 -11.17
CA ILE A 153 18.96 -11.47 -12.48
C ILE A 153 19.94 -10.76 -13.41
N LYS A 154 20.66 -9.74 -12.90
CA LYS A 154 21.73 -9.09 -13.68
C LYS A 154 22.75 -10.09 -14.20
N ALA A 155 23.26 -10.97 -13.32
CA ALA A 155 24.25 -11.97 -13.71
C ALA A 155 23.68 -13.03 -14.68
N ALA A 156 22.44 -13.50 -14.42
CA ALA A 156 21.83 -14.56 -15.22
C ALA A 156 21.48 -14.12 -16.66
N PHE A 157 21.12 -12.85 -16.86
CA PHE A 157 20.70 -12.30 -18.14
C PHE A 157 21.70 -11.32 -18.77
N GLY A 158 22.83 -11.05 -18.12
CA GLY A 158 23.88 -10.16 -18.63
C GLY A 158 23.39 -8.70 -18.74
N LEU A 159 22.64 -8.21 -17.75
CA LEU A 159 22.13 -6.84 -17.78
C LEU A 159 23.25 -5.84 -17.49
N ASP A 160 23.10 -4.61 -18.01
CA ASP A 160 24.11 -3.55 -17.87
C ASP A 160 24.29 -3.10 -16.42
N GLY A 161 23.21 -3.09 -15.63
CA GLY A 161 23.25 -2.60 -14.27
C GLY A 161 22.22 -3.23 -13.33
N SER A 162 22.39 -2.95 -12.06
CA SER A 162 21.42 -3.18 -11.00
C SER A 162 21.23 -1.90 -10.19
N MET A 163 20.08 -1.76 -9.55
CA MET A 163 19.74 -0.57 -8.77
C MET A 163 18.91 -1.00 -7.55
N ILE A 164 19.24 -0.44 -6.40
CA ILE A 164 18.43 -0.66 -5.19
C ILE A 164 16.99 -0.18 -5.43
N GLU A 165 16.04 -0.96 -4.96
CA GLU A 165 14.60 -0.80 -5.22
C GLU A 165 14.08 0.61 -4.87
N THR A 166 14.55 1.17 -3.77
CA THR A 166 14.17 2.53 -3.34
C THR A 166 14.55 3.61 -4.37
N MET A 167 15.71 3.47 -5.00
CA MET A 167 16.14 4.40 -6.05
C MET A 167 15.34 4.21 -7.33
N ALA A 168 14.94 2.97 -7.63
CA ALA A 168 14.06 2.67 -8.76
C ALA A 168 12.68 3.33 -8.55
N HIS A 169 12.08 3.18 -7.38
CA HIS A 169 10.83 3.85 -7.00
C HIS A 169 10.92 5.38 -7.11
N TYR A 170 11.98 5.96 -6.55
CA TYR A 170 12.20 7.40 -6.61
C TYR A 170 12.34 7.91 -8.05
N ARG A 171 13.13 7.23 -8.89
CA ARG A 171 13.31 7.62 -10.29
C ARG A 171 12.01 7.58 -11.07
N ALA A 172 11.21 6.53 -10.89
CA ALA A 172 9.91 6.40 -11.55
C ALA A 172 8.95 7.50 -11.10
N ALA A 173 8.83 7.73 -9.79
CA ALA A 173 7.97 8.78 -9.25
C ALA A 173 8.39 10.19 -9.72
N ARG A 174 9.69 10.47 -9.78
CA ARG A 174 10.21 11.76 -10.25
C ARG A 174 10.00 11.97 -11.75
N GLN A 175 9.98 10.92 -12.55
CA GLN A 175 9.66 11.02 -13.98
C GLN A 175 8.21 11.47 -14.20
N MET A 176 7.29 11.00 -13.35
CA MET A 176 5.89 11.39 -13.38
C MET A 176 5.64 12.75 -12.73
N ALA A 177 6.28 12.99 -11.60
CA ALA A 177 6.15 14.21 -10.81
C ALA A 177 7.55 14.75 -10.47
N PRO A 178 8.11 15.66 -11.29
CA PRO A 178 9.48 16.19 -11.09
C PRO A 178 9.67 16.90 -9.74
N ASP A 179 8.60 17.40 -9.14
CA ASP A 179 8.53 18.09 -7.86
C ASP A 179 8.07 17.18 -6.70
N VAL A 180 8.09 15.85 -6.89
CA VAL A 180 7.68 14.90 -5.86
C VAL A 180 8.41 15.15 -4.54
N SER A 181 7.65 15.23 -3.46
CA SER A 181 8.14 15.47 -2.09
C SER A 181 7.97 14.26 -1.18
N PHE A 182 7.00 13.40 -1.47
CA PHE A 182 6.74 12.20 -0.70
C PHE A 182 6.26 11.07 -1.61
N ILE A 183 6.83 9.88 -1.41
CA ILE A 183 6.45 8.67 -2.13
C ILE A 183 6.07 7.63 -1.10
N LEU A 184 4.87 7.06 -1.26
CA LEU A 184 4.39 5.95 -0.44
C LEU A 184 4.17 4.74 -1.33
N ASP A 185 4.99 3.72 -1.13
CA ASP A 185 4.81 2.41 -1.75
C ASP A 185 4.26 1.45 -0.71
N ILE A 186 3.08 0.87 -1.01
CA ILE A 186 2.50 -0.20 -0.18
C ILE A 186 2.40 -1.47 -1.01
N GLY A 187 3.31 -2.38 -0.73
CA GLY A 187 3.30 -3.73 -1.28
C GLY A 187 2.33 -4.66 -0.56
N GLY A 188 2.32 -5.93 -0.96
CA GLY A 188 1.55 -6.97 -0.28
C GLY A 188 2.06 -7.25 1.13
N GLN A 189 3.38 -7.20 1.35
CA GLN A 189 4.02 -7.60 2.60
C GLN A 189 4.92 -6.53 3.22
N ASP A 190 5.29 -5.54 2.46
CA ASP A 190 6.18 -4.45 2.86
C ASP A 190 5.57 -3.09 2.54
N MET A 191 6.16 -2.08 3.10
CA MET A 191 5.80 -0.69 2.86
C MET A 191 7.08 0.15 2.88
N LYS A 192 7.18 1.07 1.94
CA LYS A 192 8.29 2.02 1.85
C LYS A 192 7.74 3.44 1.77
N ALA A 193 8.29 4.33 2.57
CA ALA A 193 8.00 5.76 2.48
C ALA A 193 9.30 6.53 2.25
N ILE A 194 9.32 7.37 1.23
CA ILE A 194 10.50 8.11 0.79
C ILE A 194 10.17 9.60 0.84
N PHE A 195 10.91 10.33 1.64
CA PHE A 195 10.80 11.79 1.76
C PHE A 195 11.86 12.45 0.90
N VAL A 196 11.42 13.38 0.05
CA VAL A 196 12.26 14.08 -0.92
C VAL A 196 12.24 15.58 -0.64
N LYS A 197 13.40 16.22 -0.60
CA LYS A 197 13.53 17.67 -0.54
C LYS A 197 14.56 18.12 -1.57
N GLN A 198 14.21 19.13 -2.35
CA GLN A 198 15.09 19.70 -3.38
C GLN A 198 15.67 18.65 -4.33
N GLY A 199 14.87 17.64 -4.69
CA GLY A 199 15.28 16.56 -5.59
C GLY A 199 16.25 15.53 -4.99
N ALA A 200 16.41 15.49 -3.66
CA ALA A 200 17.22 14.51 -2.96
C ALA A 200 16.40 13.77 -1.91
N ILE A 201 16.63 12.46 -1.75
CA ILE A 201 16.03 11.66 -0.68
C ILE A 201 16.65 12.11 0.65
N THR A 202 15.82 12.53 1.59
CA THR A 202 16.25 13.03 2.91
C THR A 202 15.95 12.06 4.04
N ARG A 203 14.91 11.25 3.89
CA ARG A 203 14.48 10.27 4.90
C ARG A 203 13.79 9.11 4.19
N MET A 204 13.94 7.94 4.75
CA MET A 204 13.33 6.71 4.25
C MET A 204 12.87 5.87 5.43
N GLU A 205 11.65 5.37 5.35
CA GLU A 205 11.07 4.46 6.33
C GLU A 205 10.65 3.18 5.63
N LEU A 206 11.04 2.06 6.20
CA LEU A 206 10.73 0.72 5.70
C LEU A 206 9.98 -0.06 6.76
N ASN A 207 8.98 -0.82 6.34
CA ASN A 207 8.28 -1.76 7.20
C ASN A 207 8.15 -3.10 6.49
N GLU A 208 8.95 -4.05 6.91
CA GLU A 208 8.95 -5.43 6.43
C GLU A 208 8.44 -6.41 7.50
N ALA A 209 8.24 -5.92 8.73
CA ALA A 209 7.93 -6.77 9.89
C ALA A 209 6.44 -6.80 10.26
N CYS A 210 5.65 -5.81 9.86
CA CYS A 210 4.26 -5.68 10.30
C CYS A 210 3.30 -5.57 9.13
N SER A 211 2.48 -6.60 8.94
CA SER A 211 1.47 -6.66 7.89
C SER A 211 0.32 -5.66 8.05
N SER A 212 0.14 -5.05 9.23
CA SER A 212 -1.03 -4.20 9.50
C SER A 212 -1.09 -2.89 8.69
N GLY A 213 0.02 -2.51 8.06
CA GLY A 213 0.11 -1.38 7.12
C GLY A 213 0.31 -1.81 5.66
N CYS A 214 0.11 -3.07 5.32
CA CYS A 214 0.38 -3.65 4.01
C CYS A 214 -0.85 -4.35 3.42
N GLY A 215 -0.81 -4.71 2.15
CA GLY A 215 -1.92 -5.36 1.43
C GLY A 215 -2.36 -6.68 2.03
N SER A 216 -1.43 -7.47 2.55
CA SER A 216 -1.72 -8.76 3.22
C SER A 216 -2.68 -8.64 4.41
N PHE A 217 -2.76 -7.46 5.02
CA PHE A 217 -3.77 -7.19 6.05
C PHE A 217 -5.19 -7.26 5.47
N ILE A 218 -5.45 -6.57 4.36
CA ILE A 218 -6.75 -6.61 3.68
C ILE A 218 -7.05 -8.00 3.14
N GLU A 219 -6.08 -8.66 2.50
CA GLU A 219 -6.24 -10.02 1.97
C GLU A 219 -6.65 -11.01 3.07
N THR A 220 -6.02 -10.92 4.24
CA THR A 220 -6.32 -11.78 5.39
C THR A 220 -7.78 -11.64 5.81
N PHE A 221 -8.30 -10.42 5.90
CA PHE A 221 -9.67 -10.19 6.33
C PHE A 221 -10.70 -10.43 5.24
N ALA A 222 -10.41 -10.09 3.98
CA ALA A 222 -11.26 -10.47 2.85
C ALA A 222 -11.45 -11.99 2.81
N ARG A 223 -10.36 -12.76 2.89
CA ARG A 223 -10.39 -14.23 2.94
C ARG A 223 -11.13 -14.77 4.16
N THR A 224 -10.91 -14.17 5.35
CA THR A 224 -11.58 -14.58 6.60
C THR A 224 -13.09 -14.37 6.50
N LEU A 225 -13.53 -13.32 5.83
CA LEU A 225 -14.93 -13.01 5.58
C LEU A 225 -15.49 -13.70 4.33
N LYS A 226 -14.67 -14.54 3.65
CA LYS A 226 -15.02 -15.32 2.44
C LYS A 226 -15.33 -14.49 1.19
N TYR A 227 -14.63 -13.38 1.03
CA TYR A 227 -14.69 -12.54 -0.17
C TYR A 227 -13.34 -12.56 -0.91
N ASN A 228 -13.36 -12.33 -2.23
CA ASN A 228 -12.15 -12.02 -2.94
C ASN A 228 -11.74 -10.55 -2.68
N VAL A 229 -10.47 -10.23 -2.89
CA VAL A 229 -9.90 -8.94 -2.52
C VAL A 229 -10.48 -7.80 -3.35
N SER A 230 -10.76 -8.03 -4.64
CA SER A 230 -11.31 -7.00 -5.54
C SER A 230 -12.76 -6.65 -5.20
N ASP A 231 -13.62 -7.64 -4.92
CA ASP A 231 -14.98 -7.36 -4.46
C ASP A 231 -14.97 -6.66 -3.09
N PHE A 232 -14.06 -7.08 -2.20
CA PHE A 232 -13.93 -6.48 -0.89
C PHE A 232 -13.50 -5.01 -0.97
N ALA A 233 -12.59 -4.67 -1.89
CA ALA A 233 -12.19 -3.29 -2.19
C ALA A 233 -13.36 -2.46 -2.73
N ARG A 234 -14.13 -3.01 -3.68
CA ARG A 234 -15.32 -2.35 -4.23
C ARG A 234 -16.40 -2.11 -3.17
N PHE A 235 -16.63 -3.06 -2.29
CA PHE A 235 -17.57 -2.89 -1.18
C PHE A 235 -17.15 -1.74 -0.26
N ALA A 236 -15.86 -1.61 0.04
CA ALA A 236 -15.36 -0.52 0.86
C ALA A 236 -15.70 0.87 0.28
N CYS A 237 -15.65 1.02 -1.05
CA CYS A 237 -16.02 2.27 -1.73
C CYS A 237 -17.52 2.61 -1.61
N MET A 238 -18.37 1.65 -1.31
CA MET A 238 -19.83 1.80 -1.24
C MET A 238 -20.34 1.94 0.21
N ALA A 239 -19.46 1.96 1.20
CA ALA A 239 -19.82 2.00 2.61
C ALA A 239 -20.39 3.36 3.01
N LEU A 240 -21.58 3.38 3.60
CA LEU A 240 -22.22 4.59 4.12
C LEU A 240 -21.79 4.89 5.57
N HIS A 241 -21.45 3.87 6.34
CA HIS A 241 -21.12 3.97 7.77
C HIS A 241 -19.86 3.17 8.11
N PRO A 242 -18.68 3.53 7.56
CA PRO A 242 -17.43 2.81 7.81
C PRO A 242 -17.16 2.64 9.30
N CYS A 243 -16.85 1.41 9.74
CA CYS A 243 -16.56 1.13 11.14
C CYS A 243 -15.24 1.77 11.57
N ASP A 244 -15.20 2.46 12.70
CA ASP A 244 -13.92 2.83 13.30
C ASP A 244 -13.32 1.60 14.01
N LEU A 245 -12.38 0.98 13.32
CA LEU A 245 -11.64 -0.19 13.81
C LEU A 245 -10.36 0.18 14.55
N GLY A 246 -9.95 1.46 14.47
CA GLY A 246 -8.73 1.99 15.06
C GLY A 246 -7.46 1.43 14.43
N THR A 247 -6.33 1.65 15.11
CA THR A 247 -4.99 1.20 14.68
C THR A 247 -4.60 -0.06 15.44
N ARG A 248 -4.87 -1.24 14.90
CA ARG A 248 -4.60 -2.52 15.54
C ARG A 248 -3.77 -3.44 14.64
N CYS A 249 -2.94 -4.29 15.25
CA CYS A 249 -2.31 -5.35 14.49
C CYS A 249 -3.35 -6.42 14.09
N THR A 250 -3.02 -7.24 13.12
CA THR A 250 -3.89 -8.26 12.53
C THR A 250 -4.53 -9.19 13.59
N VAL A 251 -3.77 -9.56 14.61
CA VAL A 251 -4.26 -10.46 15.68
C VAL A 251 -5.40 -9.82 16.48
N PHE A 252 -5.22 -8.58 16.94
CA PHE A 252 -6.24 -7.88 17.72
C PHE A 252 -7.40 -7.37 16.85
N MET A 253 -7.17 -7.14 15.56
CA MET A 253 -8.21 -6.76 14.62
C MET A 253 -9.28 -7.83 14.47
N ASN A 254 -8.91 -9.13 14.49
CA ASN A 254 -9.88 -10.23 14.46
C ASN A 254 -10.94 -10.13 15.55
N SER A 255 -10.52 -9.80 16.78
CA SER A 255 -11.44 -9.63 17.90
C SER A 255 -12.35 -8.41 17.71
N LYS A 256 -11.81 -7.31 17.17
CA LYS A 256 -12.58 -6.10 16.88
C LYS A 256 -13.62 -6.32 15.78
N ILE A 257 -13.26 -7.01 14.70
CA ILE A 257 -14.20 -7.36 13.63
C ILE A 257 -15.33 -8.24 14.16
N LYS A 258 -15.01 -9.28 14.95
CA LYS A 258 -16.05 -10.10 15.58
C LYS A 258 -16.98 -9.28 16.49
N GLN A 259 -16.44 -8.31 17.18
CA GLN A 259 -17.24 -7.41 18.02
C GLN A 259 -18.21 -6.59 17.18
N VAL A 260 -17.72 -5.84 16.16
CA VAL A 260 -18.58 -4.97 15.35
C VAL A 260 -19.61 -5.76 14.53
N LEU A 261 -19.30 -6.99 14.10
CA LEU A 261 -20.28 -7.89 13.48
C LEU A 261 -21.44 -8.23 14.44
N ARG A 262 -21.14 -8.48 15.72
CA ARG A 262 -22.18 -8.72 16.75
C ARG A 262 -23.01 -7.47 17.04
N GLU A 263 -22.42 -6.30 16.84
CA GLU A 263 -23.05 -4.99 16.98
C GLU A 263 -23.89 -4.61 15.73
N GLY A 264 -23.92 -5.47 14.69
CA GLY A 264 -24.73 -5.29 13.50
C GLY A 264 -24.05 -4.58 12.34
N ALA A 265 -22.72 -4.40 12.39
CA ALA A 265 -21.97 -3.82 11.28
C ALA A 265 -22.06 -4.70 10.02
N THR A 266 -22.18 -4.09 8.87
CA THR A 266 -22.17 -4.79 7.58
C THR A 266 -20.73 -5.11 7.14
N VAL A 267 -20.57 -6.10 6.25
CA VAL A 267 -19.24 -6.40 5.65
C VAL A 267 -18.72 -5.20 4.86
N VAL A 268 -19.60 -4.44 4.24
CA VAL A 268 -19.31 -3.21 3.49
C VAL A 268 -18.66 -2.16 4.41
N ASP A 269 -19.27 -1.91 5.57
CA ASP A 269 -18.75 -0.95 6.55
C ASP A 269 -17.43 -1.41 7.20
N ILE A 270 -17.26 -2.72 7.38
CA ILE A 270 -16.02 -3.32 7.88
C ILE A 270 -14.91 -3.18 6.84
N ALA A 271 -15.19 -3.41 5.56
CA ALA A 271 -14.21 -3.28 4.49
C ALA A 271 -13.65 -1.85 4.39
N ALA A 272 -14.52 -0.84 4.47
CA ALA A 272 -14.11 0.56 4.51
C ALA A 272 -13.32 0.90 5.79
N GLY A 273 -13.77 0.41 6.95
CA GLY A 273 -13.06 0.58 8.22
C GLY A 273 -11.67 -0.04 8.22
N LEU A 274 -11.48 -1.18 7.54
CA LEU A 274 -10.17 -1.81 7.36
C LEU A 274 -9.26 -0.98 6.43
N SER A 275 -9.81 -0.37 5.38
CA SER A 275 -9.06 0.53 4.49
C SER A 275 -8.51 1.74 5.26
N TYR A 276 -9.34 2.37 6.09
CA TYR A 276 -8.88 3.40 7.02
C TYR A 276 -7.83 2.89 8.01
N SER A 277 -8.01 1.68 8.54
CA SER A 277 -7.09 1.10 9.52
C SER A 277 -5.71 0.83 8.94
N VAL A 278 -5.60 0.35 7.69
CA VAL A 278 -4.32 0.18 6.98
C VAL A 278 -3.60 1.51 6.89
N VAL A 279 -4.28 2.56 6.42
CA VAL A 279 -3.73 3.90 6.26
C VAL A 279 -3.28 4.46 7.62
N LYS A 280 -4.12 4.40 8.64
CA LYS A 280 -3.78 4.85 10.00
C LYS A 280 -2.60 4.10 10.59
N ASN A 281 -2.51 2.79 10.38
CA ASN A 281 -1.36 2.00 10.81
C ASN A 281 -0.08 2.44 10.08
N CYS A 282 -0.17 2.67 8.77
CA CYS A 282 0.93 3.20 7.97
C CYS A 282 1.40 4.55 8.51
N LEU A 283 0.52 5.54 8.55
CA LEU A 283 0.86 6.93 8.89
C LEU A 283 1.33 7.09 10.35
N TYR A 284 0.59 6.52 11.30
CA TYR A 284 0.81 6.84 12.72
C TYR A 284 1.66 5.82 13.46
N LYS A 285 1.67 4.53 13.06
CA LYS A 285 2.49 3.52 13.73
C LYS A 285 3.83 3.29 13.06
N VAL A 286 3.84 3.24 11.75
CA VAL A 286 5.08 2.97 10.99
C VAL A 286 5.83 4.26 10.77
N LEU A 287 5.23 5.23 10.10
CA LEU A 287 5.87 6.52 9.79
C LEU A 287 5.96 7.44 11.00
N LYS A 288 5.13 7.20 12.04
CA LYS A 288 5.07 8.00 13.27
C LYS A 288 4.89 9.49 12.99
N LEU A 289 4.12 9.81 11.95
CA LEU A 289 3.80 11.19 11.61
C LEU A 289 3.11 11.85 12.80
N LYS A 290 3.58 13.04 13.14
CA LYS A 290 3.05 13.85 14.24
C LYS A 290 2.10 14.93 13.76
N ASP A 291 2.27 15.37 12.51
CA ASP A 291 1.54 16.46 11.90
C ASP A 291 1.43 16.24 10.40
N ASP A 292 0.30 16.63 9.79
CA ASP A 292 0.05 16.59 8.35
C ASP A 292 1.04 17.47 7.54
N LYS A 293 1.71 18.41 8.21
CA LYS A 293 2.76 19.27 7.63
C LYS A 293 3.99 18.46 7.18
N GLU A 294 4.20 17.26 7.71
CA GLU A 294 5.29 16.39 7.26
C GLU A 294 5.06 15.87 5.82
N LEU A 295 3.82 15.93 5.32
CA LEU A 295 3.40 15.52 3.98
C LEU A 295 3.11 16.72 3.07
N GLU A 296 3.94 17.75 3.09
CA GLU A 296 3.79 18.91 2.20
C GLU A 296 4.29 18.61 0.78
N GLY A 297 3.65 19.26 -0.21
CA GLY A 297 4.04 19.18 -1.63
C GLY A 297 3.38 18.04 -2.39
N THR A 298 4.03 17.56 -3.45
CA THR A 298 3.48 16.54 -4.35
C THR A 298 3.69 15.14 -3.79
N ILE A 299 2.58 14.42 -3.59
CA ILE A 299 2.55 13.07 -3.04
C ILE A 299 2.31 12.05 -4.16
N VAL A 300 3.17 11.06 -4.27
CA VAL A 300 2.99 9.92 -5.17
C VAL A 300 2.72 8.67 -4.35
N VAL A 301 1.64 7.95 -4.65
CA VAL A 301 1.34 6.65 -4.07
C VAL A 301 1.46 5.55 -5.12
N GLN A 302 2.04 4.41 -4.73
CA GLN A 302 2.34 3.31 -5.63
C GLN A 302 2.33 1.97 -4.89
N GLY A 303 2.58 0.88 -5.60
CA GLY A 303 2.57 -0.47 -5.06
C GLY A 303 1.24 -1.19 -5.27
N GLY A 304 1.28 -2.53 -5.21
CA GLY A 304 0.12 -3.38 -5.53
C GLY A 304 -1.11 -3.13 -4.66
N THR A 305 -0.92 -2.66 -3.43
CA THR A 305 -2.03 -2.33 -2.52
C THR A 305 -2.78 -1.07 -2.95
N MET A 306 -2.14 -0.18 -3.68
CA MET A 306 -2.75 1.06 -4.20
C MET A 306 -3.66 0.83 -5.42
N HIS A 307 -3.77 -0.40 -5.95
CA HIS A 307 -4.86 -0.76 -6.86
C HIS A 307 -6.23 -0.82 -6.15
N ASN A 308 -6.25 -0.76 -4.83
CA ASN A 308 -7.47 -0.67 -4.03
C ASN A 308 -7.86 0.80 -3.85
N ASP A 309 -8.83 1.26 -4.62
CA ASP A 309 -9.35 2.63 -4.60
C ASP A 309 -9.77 3.08 -3.19
N ALA A 310 -10.29 2.17 -2.37
CA ALA A 310 -10.70 2.47 -1.00
C ALA A 310 -9.50 2.85 -0.10
N ILE A 311 -8.33 2.26 -0.32
CA ILE A 311 -7.11 2.59 0.43
C ILE A 311 -6.57 3.94 -0.02
N VAL A 312 -6.53 4.19 -1.33
CA VAL A 312 -6.09 5.49 -1.88
C VAL A 312 -6.99 6.60 -1.36
N ARG A 313 -8.31 6.41 -1.42
CA ARG A 313 -9.26 7.40 -0.93
C ARG A 313 -9.18 7.60 0.58
N ALA A 314 -9.02 6.53 1.35
CA ALA A 314 -8.80 6.63 2.80
C ALA A 314 -7.52 7.40 3.14
N PHE A 315 -6.45 7.25 2.35
CA PHE A 315 -5.23 8.02 2.51
C PHE A 315 -5.48 9.52 2.26
N GLU A 316 -6.19 9.86 1.20
CA GLU A 316 -6.54 11.26 0.89
C GLU A 316 -7.40 11.91 1.99
N LEU A 317 -8.41 11.17 2.48
CA LEU A 317 -9.29 11.66 3.55
C LEU A 317 -8.56 11.80 4.88
N GLU A 318 -7.70 10.86 5.22
CA GLU A 318 -6.95 10.88 6.49
C GLU A 318 -5.87 11.95 6.52
N THR A 319 -5.25 12.25 5.38
CA THR A 319 -4.20 13.27 5.27
C THR A 319 -4.70 14.64 4.83
N GLY A 320 -5.91 14.74 4.32
CA GLY A 320 -6.43 15.96 3.70
C GLY A 320 -5.67 16.36 2.42
N LYS A 321 -4.93 15.43 1.80
CA LYS A 321 -4.08 15.67 0.63
C LYS A 321 -4.53 14.84 -0.55
N THR A 322 -4.50 15.42 -1.74
CA THR A 322 -4.66 14.68 -2.99
C THR A 322 -3.32 14.02 -3.36
N CYS A 323 -3.34 12.76 -3.74
CA CYS A 323 -2.16 12.04 -4.18
C CYS A 323 -2.22 11.70 -5.68
N LEU A 324 -1.05 11.65 -6.30
CA LEU A 324 -0.88 11.10 -7.64
C LEU A 324 -0.77 9.57 -7.50
N LEU A 325 -1.70 8.85 -8.14
CA LEU A 325 -1.69 7.41 -8.13
C LEU A 325 -0.81 6.90 -9.27
N TYR A 326 0.31 6.29 -8.92
CA TYR A 326 1.14 5.56 -9.88
C TYR A 326 0.84 4.07 -9.78
N THR A 327 0.06 3.58 -10.71
CA THR A 327 -0.13 2.14 -10.90
C THR A 327 0.51 1.73 -12.21
N SER A 328 1.46 0.80 -12.14
CA SER A 328 1.92 0.12 -13.35
C SER A 328 0.72 -0.58 -13.99
N PRO A 329 0.52 -0.50 -15.31
CA PRO A 329 -0.54 -1.27 -15.96
C PRO A 329 -0.32 -2.74 -15.63
N SER A 330 -1.18 -3.27 -14.77
CA SER A 330 -1.20 -4.70 -14.47
C SER A 330 -2.04 -5.38 -15.53
N PRO A 331 -1.61 -6.50 -16.11
CA PRO A 331 -2.43 -7.26 -17.05
C PRO A 331 -3.60 -8.01 -16.39
N ARG A 332 -4.20 -7.44 -15.35
CA ARG A 332 -5.31 -8.04 -14.60
C ARG A 332 -6.63 -7.31 -14.76
N ASP A 333 -6.77 -6.49 -15.80
CA ASP A 333 -8.07 -5.94 -16.21
C ASP A 333 -8.64 -6.76 -17.38
#